data_3560e3ea3b800b912d33e4e17aaedf7e
#
_entry.id   3560e3ea3b800b912d33e4e17aaedf7e
#
_cell.length_a   1.000
_cell.length_b   1.000
_cell.length_c   1.000
_cell.angle_alpha   90.00
_cell.angle_beta   90.00
_cell.angle_gamma   90.00
#
_symmetry.space_group_name_H-M   'P 1'
#
loop_
_entity.id
_entity.type
_entity.pdbx_description
1 polymer ?
#
loop_
_entity_poly.entity_id
_entity_poly.type
_entity_poly.pdbx_seq_one_letter_code
_entity_poly.pdbx_strand_id
1 'polypeptide(L)'
;MDIQEREPFRNTYLDDAAGDRTVNYGYNTVYRAIDTLSDPEYVEFNIMSMPGLTENNLTKRMVEVCETRADALAVIDVDGGFQPWTESNAAETSRRGTVNAIASNMKSRELDSSYGCAYYPWVQVRDNRTGDRIWMPPSVVGVGVMGGSQAKSEVWFAPAGFVRGGLTSQGMEAGAAGLKILNVKERLTSLDRDKLYEQSVNPIAKFPSEGLVVFGQKTLQLTPSALDRINVRRLMLYVKKEISIIASTTLFGQNVQTTWDSFKSRCDTFLADVQTRFGLTDFLVKLDETTTTDDLIDRNIMYAQIYLKPARAIEFIAIDFIITKSGASFED
;
A
#
# COMPACT_ATOMS: atom_id res chain seq x y z
N MET A 1 35.22 19.00 23.80
CA MET A 1 34.39 18.30 22.78
C MET A 1 33.20 19.21 22.56
N ASP A 2 33.31 20.09 21.56
CA ASP A 2 32.20 20.96 21.20
C ASP A 2 31.01 20.10 20.77
N ILE A 3 29.92 20.19 21.50
CA ILE A 3 28.64 19.64 21.09
C ILE A 3 28.18 20.55 19.95
N GLN A 4 28.58 20.25 18.73
CA GLN A 4 27.94 20.85 17.56
C GLN A 4 26.46 20.56 17.67
N GLU A 5 25.62 21.61 17.65
CA GLU A 5 24.17 21.44 17.48
C GLU A 5 23.95 20.54 16.25
N ARG A 6 23.42 19.34 16.48
CA ARG A 6 23.13 18.43 15.38
C ARG A 6 22.05 19.09 14.54
N GLU A 7 22.37 19.36 13.29
CA GLU A 7 21.37 19.82 12.36
C GLU A 7 20.20 18.82 12.30
N PRO A 8 18.95 19.31 12.22
CA PRO A 8 17.80 18.42 12.13
C PRO A 8 17.93 17.51 10.90
N PHE A 9 17.49 16.27 11.04
CA PHE A 9 17.42 15.33 9.93
C PHE A 9 16.59 15.93 8.78
N ARG A 10 17.16 15.97 7.57
CA ARG A 10 16.54 16.51 6.36
C ARG A 10 16.76 15.58 5.19
N ASN A 11 15.76 15.43 4.32
CA ASN A 11 15.90 14.63 3.09
C ASN A 11 17.00 15.16 2.16
N THR A 12 17.23 16.47 2.11
CA THR A 12 18.31 17.10 1.34
C THR A 12 19.72 16.68 1.79
N TYR A 13 19.87 16.20 3.03
CA TYR A 13 21.15 15.67 3.51
C TYR A 13 21.35 14.18 3.20
N LEU A 14 20.34 13.53 2.67
CA LEU A 14 20.39 12.13 2.25
C LEU A 14 20.65 11.96 0.75
N ASP A 15 20.54 13.04 -0.02
CA ASP A 15 20.72 13.05 -1.46
C ASP A 15 22.21 13.20 -1.86
N ASP A 16 22.52 12.91 -3.13
CA ASP A 16 23.88 13.09 -3.72
C ASP A 16 24.39 14.52 -3.64
N ALA A 17 23.48 15.51 -3.60
CA ALA A 17 23.83 16.91 -3.39
C ALA A 17 24.51 17.17 -2.04
N ALA A 18 24.39 16.29 -1.07
CA ALA A 18 25.03 16.34 0.24
C ALA A 18 26.46 15.74 0.26
N GLY A 19 26.95 15.26 -0.89
CA GLY A 19 28.27 14.65 -1.05
C GLY A 19 28.22 13.17 -1.41
N ASP A 20 29.37 12.51 -1.36
CA ASP A 20 29.50 11.09 -1.66
C ASP A 20 28.65 10.25 -0.69
N ARG A 21 27.70 9.49 -1.22
CA ARG A 21 26.84 8.56 -0.44
C ARG A 21 27.64 7.57 0.38
N THR A 22 28.81 7.18 -0.08
CA THR A 22 29.67 6.22 0.62
C THR A 22 30.12 6.73 2.00
N VAL A 23 30.20 8.04 2.17
CA VAL A 23 30.60 8.71 3.42
C VAL A 23 29.45 9.42 4.13
N ASN A 24 28.23 9.37 3.56
CA ASN A 24 27.03 9.98 4.15
C ASN A 24 26.49 9.09 5.27
N TYR A 25 26.78 9.44 6.52
CA TYR A 25 26.32 8.66 7.69
C TYR A 25 24.80 8.62 7.82
N GLY A 26 24.08 9.71 7.50
CA GLY A 26 22.63 9.78 7.57
C GLY A 26 22.00 8.78 6.60
N TYR A 27 22.41 8.83 5.33
CA TYR A 27 21.97 7.90 4.31
C TYR A 27 22.23 6.44 4.69
N ASN A 28 23.47 6.12 5.06
CA ASN A 28 23.88 4.76 5.42
C ASN A 28 23.16 4.23 6.66
N THR A 29 22.83 5.09 7.63
CA THR A 29 22.07 4.71 8.82
C THR A 29 20.64 4.31 8.45
N VAL A 30 19.97 5.12 7.62
CA VAL A 30 18.61 4.80 7.13
C VAL A 30 18.63 3.56 6.25
N TYR A 31 19.60 3.46 5.34
CA TYR A 31 19.76 2.29 4.47
C TYR A 31 19.91 1.00 5.28
N ARG A 32 20.78 1.00 6.31
CA ARG A 32 20.94 -0.16 7.21
C ARG A 32 19.69 -0.47 8.01
N ALA A 33 18.96 0.54 8.46
CA ALA A 33 17.68 0.33 9.14
C ALA A 33 16.67 -0.39 8.22
N ILE A 34 16.61 0.01 6.94
CA ILE A 34 15.79 -0.66 5.94
C ILE A 34 16.27 -2.09 5.70
N ASP A 35 17.59 -2.30 5.56
CA ASP A 35 18.16 -3.63 5.33
C ASP A 35 17.96 -4.58 6.52
N THR A 36 17.97 -4.08 7.75
CA THR A 36 17.67 -4.91 8.94
C THR A 36 16.26 -5.53 8.87
N LEU A 37 15.34 -4.87 8.16
CA LEU A 37 13.98 -5.36 7.95
C LEU A 37 13.87 -6.35 6.78
N SER A 38 14.96 -6.67 6.09
CA SER A 38 14.94 -7.58 4.92
C SER A 38 14.72 -9.05 5.32
N ASP A 39 15.10 -9.43 6.54
CA ASP A 39 14.94 -10.79 7.05
C ASP A 39 13.54 -10.97 7.67
N PRO A 40 12.66 -11.82 7.07
CA PRO A 40 11.32 -12.08 7.58
C PRO A 40 11.31 -12.85 8.91
N GLU A 41 12.39 -13.57 9.25
CA GLU A 41 12.50 -14.31 10.50
C GLU A 41 12.88 -13.40 11.68
N TYR A 42 13.57 -12.29 11.39
CA TYR A 42 14.00 -11.34 12.42
C TYR A 42 12.89 -10.38 12.85
N VAL A 43 12.13 -9.84 11.89
CA VAL A 43 11.03 -8.90 12.17
C VAL A 43 9.81 -9.24 11.33
N GLU A 44 8.70 -9.51 12.00
CA GLU A 44 7.42 -9.79 11.36
C GLU A 44 6.61 -8.48 11.19
N PHE A 45 6.25 -8.13 9.93
CA PHE A 45 5.37 -7.02 9.60
C PHE A 45 4.71 -7.25 8.24
N ASN A 46 3.62 -6.54 7.96
CA ASN A 46 2.90 -6.60 6.68
C ASN A 46 2.79 -5.24 5.97
N ILE A 47 3.15 -4.15 6.65
CA ILE A 47 3.22 -2.80 6.06
C ILE A 47 4.51 -2.15 6.55
N MET A 48 5.26 -1.54 5.61
CA MET A 48 6.48 -0.78 5.88
C MET A 48 6.27 0.67 5.48
N SER A 49 6.60 1.60 6.36
CA SER A 49 6.58 3.03 6.04
C SER A 49 7.63 3.78 6.84
N MET A 50 8.24 4.78 6.21
CA MET A 50 9.10 5.79 6.85
C MET A 50 8.52 7.18 6.54
N PRO A 51 7.57 7.67 7.36
CA PRO A 51 6.86 8.90 7.06
C PRO A 51 7.77 10.10 6.95
N GLY A 52 7.65 10.84 5.84
CA GLY A 52 8.45 12.03 5.55
C GLY A 52 9.77 11.73 4.83
N LEU A 53 10.17 10.47 4.67
CA LEU A 53 11.31 10.10 3.85
C LEU A 53 10.93 10.17 2.37
N THR A 54 11.57 11.07 1.62
CA THR A 54 11.29 11.28 0.18
C THR A 54 12.51 11.00 -0.71
N GLU A 55 13.69 10.69 -0.13
CA GLU A 55 14.89 10.35 -0.91
C GLU A 55 14.60 9.13 -1.81
N ASN A 56 14.92 9.29 -3.11
CA ASN A 56 14.47 8.36 -4.15
C ASN A 56 15.03 6.95 -4.02
N ASN A 57 16.32 6.80 -3.66
CA ASN A 57 16.94 5.48 -3.57
C ASN A 57 16.57 4.75 -2.29
N LEU A 58 16.41 5.46 -1.17
CA LEU A 58 15.97 4.86 0.08
C LEU A 58 14.51 4.39 -0.02
N THR A 59 13.63 5.20 -0.60
CA THR A 59 12.24 4.79 -0.85
C THR A 59 12.13 3.66 -1.88
N LYS A 60 13.01 3.63 -2.90
CA LYS A 60 13.14 2.50 -3.81
C LYS A 60 13.59 1.24 -3.05
N ARG A 61 14.60 1.37 -2.18
CA ARG A 61 15.08 0.26 -1.35
C ARG A 61 13.99 -0.33 -0.45
N MET A 62 13.11 0.51 0.10
CA MET A 62 11.94 0.04 0.87
C MET A 62 11.05 -0.88 0.03
N VAL A 63 10.77 -0.51 -1.22
CA VAL A 63 9.96 -1.32 -2.14
C VAL A 63 10.69 -2.63 -2.48
N GLU A 64 11.99 -2.59 -2.79
CA GLU A 64 12.81 -3.77 -3.10
C GLU A 64 12.86 -4.76 -1.93
N VAL A 65 12.98 -4.28 -0.70
CA VAL A 65 12.94 -5.12 0.51
C VAL A 65 11.57 -5.80 0.63
N CYS A 66 10.47 -5.07 0.47
CA CYS A 66 9.13 -5.66 0.50
C CYS A 66 8.91 -6.67 -0.64
N GLU A 67 9.50 -6.44 -1.82
CA GLU A 67 9.44 -7.35 -2.96
C GLU A 67 10.24 -8.64 -2.71
N THR A 68 11.44 -8.53 -2.15
CA THR A 68 12.29 -9.67 -1.80
C THR A 68 11.65 -10.53 -0.71
N ARG A 69 11.11 -9.91 0.34
CA ARG A 69 10.37 -10.59 1.41
C ARG A 69 9.08 -11.21 0.90
N ALA A 70 8.39 -10.50 0.01
CA ALA A 70 7.10 -10.88 -0.56
C ALA A 70 5.99 -11.16 0.48
N ASP A 71 6.09 -10.56 1.67
CA ASP A 71 5.13 -10.64 2.78
C ASP A 71 4.65 -9.28 3.29
N ALA A 72 5.17 -8.18 2.73
CA ALA A 72 4.88 -6.82 3.15
C ALA A 72 4.61 -5.88 1.98
N LEU A 73 3.96 -4.74 2.26
CA LEU A 73 3.69 -3.64 1.34
C LEU A 73 4.38 -2.36 1.83
N ALA A 74 5.18 -1.72 0.97
CA ALA A 74 5.80 -0.44 1.27
C ALA A 74 4.83 0.72 0.99
N VAL A 75 4.68 1.64 1.94
CA VAL A 75 3.95 2.91 1.77
C VAL A 75 4.98 4.01 1.78
N ILE A 76 5.25 4.60 0.60
CA ILE A 76 6.31 5.59 0.41
C ILE A 76 5.75 7.00 0.26
N ASP A 77 6.53 7.98 0.70
CA ASP A 77 6.34 9.39 0.37
C ASP A 77 7.18 9.76 -0.85
N VAL A 78 6.74 10.76 -1.62
CA VAL A 78 7.32 11.13 -2.91
C VAL A 78 7.87 12.55 -2.84
N ASP A 79 9.05 12.77 -3.41
CA ASP A 79 9.62 14.09 -3.57
C ASP A 79 8.83 14.96 -4.58
N GLY A 80 8.90 16.30 -4.40
CA GLY A 80 8.15 17.28 -5.19
C GLY A 80 6.83 17.72 -4.56
N GLY A 81 6.46 17.15 -3.40
CA GLY A 81 5.34 17.55 -2.57
C GLY A 81 5.67 18.69 -1.60
N PHE A 82 4.85 18.82 -0.55
CA PHE A 82 5.07 19.81 0.49
C PHE A 82 6.33 19.50 1.30
N GLN A 83 7.17 20.51 1.50
CA GLN A 83 8.32 20.47 2.38
C GLN A 83 7.99 21.23 3.68
N PRO A 84 8.04 20.59 4.86
CA PRO A 84 7.86 21.28 6.13
C PRO A 84 9.02 22.26 6.39
N TRP A 85 8.85 23.18 7.33
CA TRP A 85 9.88 24.16 7.69
C TRP A 85 11.17 23.52 8.22
N THR A 86 11.08 22.31 8.75
CA THR A 86 12.24 21.51 9.18
C THR A 86 13.12 21.06 8.00
N GLU A 87 12.55 20.95 6.80
CA GLU A 87 13.28 20.56 5.59
C GLU A 87 13.83 21.77 4.83
N SER A 88 13.15 22.92 4.87
CA SER A 88 13.55 24.09 4.11
C SER A 88 13.11 25.39 4.77
N ASN A 89 14.02 26.37 4.82
CA ASN A 89 13.73 27.73 5.32
C ASN A 89 13.11 28.63 4.23
N ALA A 90 12.83 28.12 3.02
CA ALA A 90 12.20 28.87 1.95
C ALA A 90 10.79 29.36 2.33
N ALA A 91 10.27 30.35 1.61
CA ALA A 91 8.91 30.82 1.80
C ALA A 91 7.88 29.69 1.63
N GLU A 92 6.77 29.75 2.35
CA GLU A 92 5.73 28.70 2.33
C GLU A 92 5.23 28.38 0.92
N THR A 93 5.12 29.41 0.08
CA THR A 93 4.72 29.27 -1.33
C THR A 93 5.69 28.40 -2.12
N SER A 94 6.99 28.52 -1.89
CA SER A 94 8.03 27.70 -2.55
C SER A 94 8.09 26.28 -2.01
N ARG A 95 7.71 26.07 -0.74
CA ARG A 95 7.68 24.76 -0.08
C ARG A 95 6.39 23.97 -0.33
N ARG A 96 5.42 24.54 -1.02
CA ARG A 96 4.09 23.93 -1.21
C ARG A 96 4.14 22.64 -2.05
N GLY A 97 5.06 22.57 -3.01
CA GLY A 97 5.08 21.52 -4.02
C GLY A 97 3.98 21.66 -5.06
N THR A 98 3.97 20.79 -6.04
CA THR A 98 2.95 20.78 -7.10
C THR A 98 2.63 19.36 -7.57
N VAL A 99 1.41 19.15 -8.08
CA VAL A 99 1.01 17.89 -8.72
C VAL A 99 1.94 17.51 -9.88
N ASN A 100 2.38 18.52 -10.68
CA ASN A 100 3.28 18.27 -11.79
C ASN A 100 4.67 17.82 -11.34
N ALA A 101 5.20 18.34 -10.23
CA ALA A 101 6.48 17.91 -9.68
C ALA A 101 6.43 16.45 -9.22
N ILE A 102 5.38 16.07 -8.48
CA ILE A 102 5.12 14.67 -8.07
C ILE A 102 5.01 13.75 -9.28
N ALA A 103 4.17 14.10 -10.26
CA ALA A 103 3.98 13.30 -11.47
C ALA A 103 5.28 13.14 -12.26
N SER A 104 6.09 14.20 -12.38
CA SER A 104 7.39 14.16 -13.05
C SER A 104 8.40 13.29 -12.30
N ASN A 105 8.46 13.40 -10.97
CA ASN A 105 9.33 12.56 -10.14
C ASN A 105 8.97 11.08 -10.30
N MET A 106 7.70 10.71 -10.16
CA MET A 106 7.26 9.33 -10.29
C MET A 106 7.53 8.77 -11.70
N LYS A 107 7.29 9.58 -12.73
CA LYS A 107 7.57 9.19 -14.11
C LYS A 107 9.07 8.95 -14.35
N SER A 108 9.94 9.79 -13.81
CA SER A 108 11.40 9.65 -13.97
C SER A 108 11.99 8.46 -13.20
N ARG A 109 11.31 8.03 -12.13
CA ARG A 109 11.76 6.90 -11.30
C ARG A 109 11.45 5.54 -11.92
N GLU A 110 10.47 5.45 -12.80
CA GLU A 110 10.03 4.21 -13.47
C GLU A 110 9.87 3.02 -12.50
N LEU A 111 9.31 3.28 -11.31
CA LEU A 111 9.03 2.23 -10.34
C LEU A 111 7.89 1.35 -10.85
N ASP A 112 8.17 0.09 -11.14
CA ASP A 112 7.18 -0.91 -11.55
C ASP A 112 7.17 -2.08 -10.54
N SER A 113 6.48 -1.89 -9.44
CA SER A 113 6.34 -2.91 -8.39
C SER A 113 4.98 -2.85 -7.72
N SER A 114 4.35 -4.00 -7.58
CA SER A 114 3.09 -4.12 -6.84
C SER A 114 3.28 -4.14 -5.32
N TYR A 115 4.53 -4.18 -4.84
CA TYR A 115 4.86 -4.18 -3.41
C TYR A 115 5.03 -2.78 -2.81
N GLY A 116 4.72 -1.74 -3.56
CA GLY A 116 4.73 -0.36 -3.10
C GLY A 116 3.45 0.39 -3.43
N CYS A 117 3.15 1.45 -2.68
CA CYS A 117 2.11 2.43 -2.97
C CYS A 117 2.50 3.79 -2.44
N ALA A 118 1.96 4.85 -3.05
CA ALA A 118 2.22 6.24 -2.67
C ALA A 118 0.91 7.03 -2.61
N TYR A 119 0.88 8.08 -1.79
CA TYR A 119 -0.27 8.95 -1.59
C TYR A 119 0.12 10.42 -1.72
N TYR A 120 -0.83 11.29 -2.04
CA TYR A 120 -0.67 12.74 -2.13
C TYR A 120 -2.03 13.43 -1.92
N PRO A 121 -2.10 14.61 -1.32
CA PRO A 121 -1.06 15.45 -0.73
C PRO A 121 -0.89 15.25 0.78
N TRP A 122 0.03 16.06 1.38
CA TRP A 122 0.17 16.18 2.83
C TRP A 122 -1.12 16.64 3.48
N VAL A 123 -1.38 16.15 4.69
CA VAL A 123 -2.59 16.42 5.45
C VAL A 123 -2.30 17.23 6.72
N GLN A 124 -3.26 18.05 7.13
CA GLN A 124 -3.23 18.76 8.39
C GLN A 124 -4.03 18.00 9.43
N VAL A 125 -3.39 17.69 10.54
CA VAL A 125 -4.03 17.03 11.69
C VAL A 125 -3.93 17.92 12.92
N ARG A 126 -4.77 17.63 13.91
CA ARG A 126 -4.66 18.24 15.24
C ARG A 126 -3.91 17.30 16.16
N ASP A 127 -2.83 17.77 16.76
CA ASP A 127 -2.14 17.04 17.82
C ASP A 127 -3.05 17.00 19.06
N ASN A 128 -3.39 15.80 19.50
CA ASN A 128 -4.29 15.61 20.63
C ASN A 128 -3.65 16.03 21.97
N ARG A 129 -2.33 16.10 22.04
CA ARG A 129 -1.59 16.47 23.25
C ARG A 129 -1.45 17.97 23.42
N THR A 130 -1.05 18.68 22.36
CA THR A 130 -0.79 20.12 22.39
C THR A 130 -1.97 20.94 21.88
N GLY A 131 -2.85 20.35 21.10
CA GLY A 131 -3.94 21.04 20.40
C GLY A 131 -3.50 21.74 19.11
N ASP A 132 -2.22 21.69 18.77
CA ASP A 132 -1.65 22.37 17.62
C ASP A 132 -2.06 21.71 16.31
N ARG A 133 -2.00 22.51 15.24
CA ARG A 133 -2.20 22.03 13.88
C ARG A 133 -0.85 21.72 13.25
N ILE A 134 -0.62 20.47 12.94
CA ILE A 134 0.62 19.99 12.33
C ILE A 134 0.36 19.42 10.94
N TRP A 135 1.35 19.52 10.07
CA TRP A 135 1.33 18.87 8.77
C TRP A 135 1.99 17.49 8.86
N MET A 136 1.32 16.48 8.34
CA MET A 136 1.80 15.10 8.33
C MET A 136 1.92 14.57 6.91
N PRO A 137 2.92 13.72 6.64
CA PRO A 137 3.09 13.09 5.35
C PRO A 137 1.93 12.13 5.02
N PRO A 138 1.58 11.99 3.73
CA PRO A 138 0.43 11.21 3.30
C PRO A 138 0.56 9.71 3.56
N SER A 139 1.77 9.16 3.68
CA SER A 139 2.01 7.77 4.05
C SER A 139 1.35 7.38 5.36
N VAL A 140 1.34 8.26 6.37
CA VAL A 140 0.66 8.04 7.66
C VAL A 140 -0.84 7.82 7.46
N VAL A 141 -1.44 8.61 6.56
CA VAL A 141 -2.87 8.45 6.20
C VAL A 141 -3.11 7.11 5.50
N GLY A 142 -2.25 6.76 4.54
CA GLY A 142 -2.32 5.49 3.83
C GLY A 142 -2.31 4.29 4.77
N VAL A 143 -1.33 4.24 5.68
CA VAL A 143 -1.23 3.18 6.71
C VAL A 143 -2.46 3.18 7.61
N GLY A 144 -2.88 4.35 8.09
CA GLY A 144 -4.05 4.49 8.96
C GLY A 144 -5.35 4.01 8.30
N VAL A 145 -5.59 4.36 7.03
CA VAL A 145 -6.77 3.92 6.27
C VAL A 145 -6.74 2.41 6.00
N MET A 146 -5.56 1.85 5.71
CA MET A 146 -5.42 0.39 5.57
C MET A 146 -5.78 -0.34 6.86
N GLY A 147 -5.31 0.16 8.02
CA GLY A 147 -5.64 -0.40 9.32
C GLY A 147 -7.12 -0.22 9.67
N GLY A 148 -7.68 0.97 9.45
CA GLY A 148 -9.10 1.28 9.69
C GLY A 148 -10.05 0.49 8.77
N SER A 149 -9.67 0.27 7.52
CA SER A 149 -10.40 -0.59 6.59
C SER A 149 -10.41 -2.05 7.07
N GLN A 150 -9.27 -2.54 7.52
CA GLN A 150 -9.14 -3.91 8.05
C GLN A 150 -9.93 -4.10 9.35
N ALA A 151 -10.00 -3.09 10.21
CA ALA A 151 -10.78 -3.15 11.45
C ALA A 151 -12.29 -3.18 11.23
N LYS A 152 -12.77 -2.61 10.11
CA LYS A 152 -14.21 -2.56 9.75
C LYS A 152 -14.65 -3.68 8.82
N SER A 153 -13.73 -4.25 8.09
CA SER A 153 -13.95 -5.28 7.07
C SER A 153 -12.73 -6.19 6.99
N GLU A 154 -12.51 -6.88 5.87
CA GLU A 154 -11.35 -7.75 5.69
C GLU A 154 -10.19 -7.04 4.99
N VAL A 155 -9.00 -7.64 5.03
CA VAL A 155 -7.75 -7.12 4.45
C VAL A 155 -7.86 -6.82 2.95
N TRP A 156 -8.68 -7.59 2.24
CA TRP A 156 -8.88 -7.51 0.79
C TRP A 156 -9.94 -6.52 0.32
N PHE A 157 -10.56 -5.80 1.24
CA PHE A 157 -11.41 -4.69 0.83
C PHE A 157 -10.58 -3.46 0.50
N ALA A 158 -11.02 -2.70 -0.52
CA ALA A 158 -10.34 -1.49 -0.95
C ALA A 158 -10.25 -0.45 0.17
N PRO A 159 -9.05 -0.03 0.60
CA PRO A 159 -8.87 1.03 1.60
C PRO A 159 -9.02 2.41 0.95
N ALA A 160 -10.13 2.65 0.28
CA ALA A 160 -10.42 3.86 -0.48
C ALA A 160 -11.93 4.09 -0.62
N GLY A 161 -12.30 5.24 -1.17
CA GLY A 161 -13.69 5.63 -1.43
C GLY A 161 -14.42 6.13 -0.18
N PHE A 162 -15.68 6.48 -0.35
CA PHE A 162 -16.46 7.18 0.68
C PHE A 162 -16.72 6.34 1.94
N VAL A 163 -16.83 5.02 1.79
CA VAL A 163 -17.16 4.13 2.90
C VAL A 163 -15.94 3.79 3.77
N ARG A 164 -14.80 3.46 3.17
CA ARG A 164 -13.60 2.99 3.86
C ARG A 164 -12.42 3.96 3.82
N GLY A 165 -12.44 4.93 2.90
CA GLY A 165 -11.41 5.95 2.73
C GLY A 165 -11.79 7.33 3.28
N GLY A 166 -12.96 7.52 3.90
CA GLY A 166 -13.39 8.79 4.46
C GLY A 166 -12.51 9.22 5.64
N LEU A 167 -11.88 10.39 5.54
CA LEU A 167 -10.91 10.92 6.51
C LEU A 167 -11.52 11.93 7.48
N THR A 168 -12.64 12.53 7.09
CA THR A 168 -13.40 13.45 7.93
C THR A 168 -14.71 12.80 8.29
N SER A 169 -14.97 12.63 9.59
CA SER A 169 -16.30 12.27 10.09
C SER A 169 -17.09 13.54 10.40
N GLN A 170 -18.41 13.47 10.30
CA GLN A 170 -19.28 14.51 10.83
C GLN A 170 -19.20 14.44 12.36
N GLY A 171 -18.62 15.47 13.00
CA GLY A 171 -18.47 15.53 14.44
C GLY A 171 -17.04 15.47 14.96
N MET A 172 -16.86 15.03 16.21
CA MET A 172 -15.57 14.97 16.91
C MET A 172 -14.77 13.68 16.68
N GLU A 173 -15.31 12.74 15.94
CA GLU A 173 -14.71 11.41 15.75
C GLU A 173 -13.57 11.43 14.72
N ALA A 174 -12.62 10.51 14.89
CA ALA A 174 -11.57 10.29 13.91
C ALA A 174 -12.14 9.61 12.66
N GLY A 175 -11.62 9.97 11.47
CA GLY A 175 -11.96 9.30 10.22
C GLY A 175 -11.35 7.89 10.10
N ALA A 176 -11.40 7.31 8.90
CA ALA A 176 -10.90 5.96 8.62
C ALA A 176 -9.42 5.77 8.95
N ALA A 177 -8.62 6.82 8.94
CA ALA A 177 -7.21 6.79 9.31
C ALA A 177 -6.94 6.76 10.83
N GLY A 178 -7.98 6.78 11.68
CA GLY A 178 -7.82 6.90 13.14
C GLY A 178 -7.32 8.26 13.62
N LEU A 179 -7.23 9.24 12.72
CA LEU A 179 -6.74 10.60 12.97
C LEU A 179 -7.81 11.62 12.61
N LYS A 180 -7.85 12.75 13.37
CA LYS A 180 -8.69 13.89 13.03
C LYS A 180 -8.01 14.77 11.99
N ILE A 181 -8.30 14.51 10.73
CA ILE A 181 -7.75 15.27 9.60
C ILE A 181 -8.61 16.51 9.36
N LEU A 182 -7.97 17.67 9.34
CA LEU A 182 -8.63 18.97 9.23
C LEU A 182 -8.64 19.49 7.78
N ASN A 183 -7.51 19.33 7.09
CA ASN A 183 -7.32 19.88 5.75
C ASN A 183 -6.24 19.12 4.98
N VAL A 184 -6.10 19.44 3.70
CA VAL A 184 -5.01 18.99 2.81
C VAL A 184 -4.20 20.19 2.35
N LYS A 185 -2.90 19.98 2.08
CA LYS A 185 -2.01 21.06 1.65
C LYS A 185 -2.36 21.59 0.27
N GLU A 186 -2.79 20.70 -0.61
CA GLU A 186 -3.22 21.02 -1.97
C GLU A 186 -4.63 20.50 -2.22
N ARG A 187 -5.51 21.36 -2.76
CA ARG A 187 -6.85 20.95 -3.18
C ARG A 187 -6.79 20.44 -4.61
N LEU A 188 -7.00 19.15 -4.79
CA LEU A 188 -6.93 18.50 -6.09
C LEU A 188 -8.21 18.72 -6.89
N THR A 189 -8.06 19.14 -8.15
CA THR A 189 -9.13 19.12 -9.16
C THR A 189 -9.30 17.69 -9.72
N SER A 190 -10.30 17.48 -10.59
CA SER A 190 -10.46 16.18 -11.28
C SER A 190 -9.22 15.85 -12.13
N LEU A 191 -8.75 16.83 -12.92
CA LEU A 191 -7.58 16.69 -13.77
C LEU A 191 -6.30 16.37 -12.96
N ASP A 192 -6.14 16.97 -11.77
CA ASP A 192 -5.00 16.71 -10.92
C ASP A 192 -5.05 15.28 -10.39
N ARG A 193 -6.23 14.79 -10.01
CA ARG A 193 -6.41 13.39 -9.57
C ARG A 193 -6.09 12.41 -10.69
N ASP A 194 -6.54 12.68 -11.91
CA ASP A 194 -6.29 11.84 -13.08
C ASP A 194 -4.79 11.76 -13.38
N LYS A 195 -4.08 12.91 -13.39
CA LYS A 195 -2.62 12.96 -13.56
C LYS A 195 -1.86 12.16 -12.51
N LEU A 196 -2.23 12.28 -11.24
CA LEU A 196 -1.61 11.51 -10.15
C LEU A 196 -1.89 10.02 -10.31
N TYR A 197 -3.12 9.67 -10.64
CA TYR A 197 -3.54 8.28 -10.77
C TYR A 197 -2.93 7.59 -11.99
N GLU A 198 -2.65 8.33 -13.08
CA GLU A 198 -1.84 7.83 -14.21
C GLU A 198 -0.42 7.45 -13.78
N GLN A 199 0.17 8.18 -12.84
CA GLN A 199 1.50 7.90 -12.29
C GLN A 199 1.46 7.02 -11.02
N SER A 200 0.38 6.29 -10.81
CA SER A 200 0.20 5.35 -9.68
C SER A 200 0.29 6.00 -8.29
N VAL A 201 0.00 7.30 -8.18
CA VAL A 201 -0.10 8.01 -6.89
C VAL A 201 -1.57 8.13 -6.50
N ASN A 202 -1.90 7.69 -5.29
CA ASN A 202 -3.27 7.67 -4.79
C ASN A 202 -3.67 9.05 -4.23
N PRO A 203 -4.67 9.73 -4.81
CA PRO A 203 -5.05 11.06 -4.39
C PRO A 203 -5.87 11.06 -3.10
N ILE A 204 -5.57 12.02 -2.21
CA ILE A 204 -6.42 12.39 -1.09
C ILE A 204 -7.19 13.64 -1.50
N ALA A 205 -8.48 13.52 -1.75
CA ALA A 205 -9.30 14.57 -2.33
C ALA A 205 -10.37 15.08 -1.37
N LYS A 206 -10.75 16.34 -1.53
CA LYS A 206 -11.85 16.96 -0.78
C LYS A 206 -13.09 17.07 -1.65
N PHE A 207 -14.16 16.40 -1.22
CA PHE A 207 -15.48 16.47 -1.85
C PHE A 207 -16.43 17.37 -1.06
N PRO A 208 -17.37 18.08 -1.70
CA PRO A 208 -18.24 19.04 -1.02
C PRO A 208 -19.12 18.41 0.07
N SER A 209 -19.70 17.25 -0.20
CA SER A 209 -20.62 16.55 0.73
C SER A 209 -19.91 15.60 1.68
N GLU A 210 -18.84 14.92 1.20
CA GLU A 210 -18.21 13.80 1.90
C GLU A 210 -16.92 14.20 2.65
N GLY A 211 -16.45 15.43 2.46
CA GLY A 211 -15.21 15.91 3.08
C GLY A 211 -13.94 15.34 2.43
N LEU A 212 -12.94 15.03 3.23
CA LEU A 212 -11.66 14.48 2.79
C LEU A 212 -11.74 12.95 2.68
N VAL A 213 -11.28 12.42 1.55
CA VAL A 213 -11.37 11.00 1.23
C VAL A 213 -10.10 10.54 0.50
N VAL A 214 -9.59 9.36 0.83
CA VAL A 214 -8.62 8.65 -0.01
C VAL A 214 -9.37 8.12 -1.23
N PHE A 215 -9.03 8.62 -2.42
CA PHE A 215 -9.77 8.34 -3.66
C PHE A 215 -8.91 7.62 -4.70
N GLY A 216 -8.19 6.61 -4.26
CA GLY A 216 -7.36 5.74 -5.10
C GLY A 216 -6.79 4.57 -4.32
N GLN A 217 -6.48 3.49 -5.03
CA GLN A 217 -5.91 2.27 -4.46
C GLN A 217 -4.93 1.55 -5.40
N LYS A 218 -4.18 2.31 -6.20
CA LYS A 218 -3.14 1.75 -7.06
C LYS A 218 -1.89 1.40 -6.27
N THR A 219 -1.25 0.28 -6.64
CA THR A 219 0.15 0.01 -6.32
C THR A 219 1.05 0.78 -7.29
N LEU A 220 2.37 0.75 -7.10
CA LEU A 220 3.33 1.38 -8.01
C LEU A 220 3.51 0.60 -9.31
N GLN A 221 2.78 -0.49 -9.52
CA GLN A 221 2.86 -1.29 -10.73
C GLN A 221 2.35 -0.50 -11.94
N LEU A 222 3.20 -0.40 -12.97
CA LEU A 222 2.87 0.27 -14.23
C LEU A 222 2.19 -0.69 -15.21
N THR A 223 2.63 -1.94 -15.22
CA THR A 223 2.04 -2.97 -16.08
C THR A 223 0.66 -3.38 -15.58
N PRO A 224 -0.43 -3.26 -16.37
CA PRO A 224 -1.76 -3.64 -15.95
C PRO A 224 -1.85 -5.13 -15.56
N SER A 225 -2.24 -5.41 -14.32
CA SER A 225 -2.50 -6.77 -13.84
C SER A 225 -3.53 -6.74 -12.70
N ALA A 226 -3.87 -7.89 -12.14
CA ALA A 226 -4.69 -7.93 -10.94
C ALA A 226 -3.98 -7.34 -9.70
N LEU A 227 -2.65 -7.31 -9.72
CA LEU A 227 -1.80 -6.85 -8.61
C LEU A 227 -1.51 -5.33 -8.65
N ASP A 228 -2.03 -4.63 -9.67
CA ASP A 228 -1.94 -3.17 -9.76
C ASP A 228 -2.85 -2.44 -8.76
N ARG A 229 -3.59 -3.20 -7.93
CA ARG A 229 -4.49 -2.69 -6.87
C ARG A 229 -4.06 -3.13 -5.49
N ILE A 230 -4.09 -2.20 -4.54
CA ILE A 230 -3.68 -2.42 -3.14
C ILE A 230 -4.51 -3.53 -2.48
N ASN A 231 -5.82 -3.57 -2.71
CA ASN A 231 -6.68 -4.58 -2.12
C ASN A 231 -6.29 -6.00 -2.54
N VAL A 232 -6.00 -6.22 -3.83
CA VAL A 232 -5.58 -7.52 -4.35
C VAL A 232 -4.17 -7.88 -3.85
N ARG A 233 -3.24 -6.91 -3.85
CA ARG A 233 -1.90 -7.15 -3.31
C ARG A 233 -1.96 -7.55 -1.83
N ARG A 234 -2.74 -6.86 -1.01
CA ARG A 234 -2.91 -7.19 0.41
C ARG A 234 -3.57 -8.56 0.62
N LEU A 235 -4.57 -8.91 -0.22
CA LEU A 235 -5.12 -10.25 -0.25
C LEU A 235 -4.02 -11.30 -0.47
N MET A 236 -3.17 -11.10 -1.50
CA MET A 236 -2.11 -12.07 -1.84
C MET A 236 -1.07 -12.20 -0.72
N LEU A 237 -0.71 -11.10 -0.06
CA LEU A 237 0.20 -11.13 1.09
C LEU A 237 -0.41 -11.93 2.26
N TYR A 238 -1.68 -11.71 2.55
CA TYR A 238 -2.41 -12.43 3.59
C TYR A 238 -2.51 -13.93 3.28
N VAL A 239 -2.98 -14.28 2.08
CA VAL A 239 -3.12 -15.68 1.66
C VAL A 239 -1.76 -16.40 1.68
N LYS A 240 -0.70 -15.76 1.18
CA LYS A 240 0.66 -16.33 1.20
C LYS A 240 1.11 -16.63 2.63
N LYS A 241 0.91 -15.70 3.55
CA LYS A 241 1.29 -15.85 4.96
C LYS A 241 0.56 -17.03 5.61
N GLU A 242 -0.77 -17.10 5.48
CA GLU A 242 -1.57 -18.16 6.07
C GLU A 242 -1.24 -19.55 5.50
N ILE A 243 -1.05 -19.63 4.17
CA ILE A 243 -0.63 -20.90 3.53
C ILE A 243 0.79 -21.29 3.98
N SER A 244 1.69 -20.32 4.18
CA SER A 244 3.03 -20.61 4.72
C SER A 244 2.97 -21.17 6.15
N ILE A 245 2.04 -20.68 6.98
CA ILE A 245 1.80 -21.23 8.32
C ILE A 245 1.25 -22.66 8.22
N ILE A 246 0.30 -22.92 7.31
CA ILE A 246 -0.20 -24.28 7.07
C ILE A 246 0.94 -25.19 6.61
N ALA A 247 1.79 -24.74 5.69
CA ALA A 247 2.92 -25.48 5.16
C ALA A 247 3.96 -25.80 6.24
N SER A 248 4.26 -24.85 7.14
CA SER A 248 5.24 -25.04 8.20
C SER A 248 4.86 -26.21 9.15
N THR A 249 3.57 -26.44 9.36
CA THR A 249 3.08 -27.55 10.19
C THR A 249 3.17 -28.91 9.48
N THR A 250 3.41 -28.94 8.18
CA THR A 250 3.57 -30.15 7.35
C THR A 250 5.04 -30.54 7.19
N LEU A 251 5.97 -29.61 7.48
CA LEU A 251 7.42 -29.87 7.40
C LEU A 251 7.81 -31.05 8.31
N PHE A 252 8.76 -31.85 7.85
CA PHE A 252 9.24 -33.06 8.48
C PHE A 252 8.19 -34.19 8.58
N GLY A 253 7.00 -34.00 8.00
CA GLY A 253 6.03 -35.09 7.82
C GLY A 253 6.48 -36.09 6.74
N GLN A 254 5.89 -37.27 6.72
CA GLN A 254 6.15 -38.25 5.66
C GLN A 254 5.59 -37.74 4.32
N ASN A 255 6.37 -37.87 3.25
CA ASN A 255 5.96 -37.46 1.89
C ASN A 255 5.08 -38.55 1.25
N VAL A 256 3.84 -38.64 1.71
CA VAL A 256 2.85 -39.65 1.31
C VAL A 256 1.50 -38.97 1.02
N GLN A 257 0.66 -39.68 0.26
CA GLN A 257 -0.64 -39.14 -0.19
C GLN A 257 -1.52 -38.64 0.97
N THR A 258 -1.55 -39.29 2.09
CA THR A 258 -2.33 -38.87 3.27
C THR A 258 -1.89 -37.51 3.81
N THR A 259 -0.60 -37.18 3.75
CA THR A 259 -0.04 -35.88 4.16
C THR A 259 -0.44 -34.81 3.13
N TRP A 260 -0.40 -35.15 1.83
CA TRP A 260 -0.83 -34.22 0.77
C TRP A 260 -2.32 -33.88 0.88
N ASP A 261 -3.17 -34.90 1.09
CA ASP A 261 -4.61 -34.73 1.26
C ASP A 261 -4.94 -33.87 2.49
N SER A 262 -4.21 -34.07 3.59
CA SER A 262 -4.35 -33.24 4.79
C SER A 262 -3.96 -31.79 4.55
N PHE A 263 -2.82 -31.54 3.89
CA PHE A 263 -2.40 -30.18 3.51
C PHE A 263 -3.40 -29.52 2.59
N LYS A 264 -3.80 -30.21 1.51
CA LYS A 264 -4.78 -29.72 0.53
C LYS A 264 -6.11 -29.36 1.19
N SER A 265 -6.65 -30.24 2.04
CA SER A 265 -7.91 -30.02 2.75
C SER A 265 -7.88 -28.78 3.64
N ARG A 266 -6.75 -28.51 4.31
CA ARG A 266 -6.56 -27.31 5.14
C ARG A 266 -6.48 -26.05 4.29
N CYS A 267 -5.77 -26.10 3.17
CA CYS A 267 -5.69 -24.98 2.21
C CYS A 267 -7.07 -24.72 1.59
N ASP A 268 -7.80 -25.75 1.16
CA ASP A 268 -9.14 -25.64 0.59
C ASP A 268 -10.12 -25.01 1.59
N THR A 269 -10.08 -25.43 2.85
CA THR A 269 -10.93 -24.87 3.93
C THR A 269 -10.65 -23.38 4.14
N PHE A 270 -9.37 -23.00 4.21
CA PHE A 270 -8.98 -21.60 4.36
C PHE A 270 -9.39 -20.74 3.16
N LEU A 271 -9.11 -21.21 1.95
CA LEU A 271 -9.45 -20.46 0.72
C LEU A 271 -10.96 -20.36 0.49
N ALA A 272 -11.74 -21.37 0.89
CA ALA A 272 -13.20 -21.32 0.87
C ALA A 272 -13.75 -20.26 1.85
N ASP A 273 -13.15 -20.09 3.02
CA ASP A 273 -13.51 -19.00 3.95
C ASP A 273 -13.21 -17.62 3.33
N VAL A 274 -12.04 -17.45 2.71
CA VAL A 274 -11.68 -16.21 1.99
C VAL A 274 -12.66 -15.95 0.84
N GLN A 275 -13.07 -16.97 0.10
CA GLN A 275 -14.06 -16.86 -0.98
C GLN A 275 -15.44 -16.45 -0.43
N THR A 276 -15.90 -17.06 0.64
CA THR A 276 -17.18 -16.75 1.29
C THR A 276 -17.22 -15.29 1.77
N ARG A 277 -16.07 -14.74 2.17
CA ARG A 277 -15.93 -13.33 2.59
C ARG A 277 -15.56 -12.39 1.43
N PHE A 278 -15.83 -12.79 0.17
CA PHE A 278 -15.62 -11.97 -1.04
C PHE A 278 -14.16 -11.59 -1.34
N GLY A 279 -13.17 -12.33 -0.85
CA GLY A 279 -11.76 -12.13 -1.20
C GLY A 279 -11.41 -12.73 -2.55
N LEU A 280 -11.95 -13.90 -2.84
CA LEU A 280 -11.74 -14.65 -4.07
C LEU A 280 -13.07 -14.89 -4.80
N THR A 281 -13.04 -14.87 -6.13
CA THR A 281 -14.17 -15.34 -6.94
C THR A 281 -14.09 -16.84 -7.18
N ASP A 282 -12.87 -17.38 -7.27
CA ASP A 282 -12.60 -18.79 -7.50
C ASP A 282 -11.18 -19.15 -7.06
N PHE A 283 -10.92 -20.41 -6.72
CA PHE A 283 -9.61 -20.93 -6.42
C PHE A 283 -9.49 -22.41 -6.75
N LEU A 284 -8.26 -22.88 -6.93
CA LEU A 284 -7.95 -24.29 -7.14
C LEU A 284 -6.62 -24.64 -6.46
N VAL A 285 -6.63 -25.61 -5.57
CA VAL A 285 -5.43 -26.22 -4.99
C VAL A 285 -5.16 -27.53 -5.71
N LYS A 286 -4.04 -27.58 -6.46
CA LYS A 286 -3.58 -28.78 -7.14
C LYS A 286 -2.38 -29.36 -6.39
N LEU A 287 -2.56 -30.53 -5.85
CA LEU A 287 -1.52 -31.32 -5.19
C LEU A 287 -1.86 -32.80 -5.42
N ASP A 288 -1.17 -33.40 -6.36
CA ASP A 288 -1.37 -34.77 -6.81
C ASP A 288 -0.05 -35.31 -7.42
N GLU A 289 -0.06 -36.53 -7.89
CA GLU A 289 1.10 -37.19 -8.52
C GLU A 289 1.61 -36.43 -9.77
N THR A 290 0.77 -35.57 -10.40
CA THR A 290 1.19 -34.75 -11.54
C THR A 290 1.99 -33.51 -11.12
N THR A 291 1.81 -33.05 -9.89
CA THR A 291 2.56 -31.92 -9.31
C THR A 291 3.75 -32.39 -8.49
N THR A 292 3.56 -33.41 -7.65
CA THR A 292 4.64 -34.03 -6.85
C THR A 292 5.00 -35.37 -7.48
N THR A 293 5.98 -35.36 -8.38
CA THR A 293 6.46 -36.54 -9.09
C THR A 293 7.41 -37.36 -8.23
N ASP A 294 7.66 -38.65 -8.61
CA ASP A 294 8.59 -39.52 -7.91
C ASP A 294 9.99 -38.90 -7.73
N ASP A 295 10.50 -38.16 -8.74
CA ASP A 295 11.78 -37.42 -8.64
C ASP A 295 11.75 -36.35 -7.54
N LEU A 296 10.63 -35.67 -7.36
CA LEU A 296 10.48 -34.68 -6.28
C LEU A 296 10.34 -35.37 -4.90
N ILE A 297 9.68 -36.53 -4.86
CA ILE A 297 9.58 -37.35 -3.62
C ILE A 297 10.97 -37.81 -3.20
N ASP A 298 11.78 -38.33 -4.14
CA ASP A 298 13.16 -38.76 -3.89
C ASP A 298 14.06 -37.60 -3.39
N ARG A 299 13.73 -36.39 -3.80
CA ARG A 299 14.40 -35.16 -3.34
C ARG A 299 13.80 -34.55 -2.07
N ASN A 300 12.85 -35.21 -1.43
CA ASN A 300 12.12 -34.76 -0.25
C ASN A 300 11.34 -33.44 -0.47
N ILE A 301 10.81 -33.23 -1.67
CA ILE A 301 10.06 -32.05 -2.06
C ILE A 301 8.58 -32.40 -2.26
N MET A 302 7.68 -31.66 -1.63
CA MET A 302 6.25 -31.62 -1.92
C MET A 302 5.97 -30.36 -2.71
N TYR A 303 5.38 -30.46 -3.89
CA TYR A 303 5.09 -29.32 -4.77
C TYR A 303 3.60 -29.14 -5.01
N ALA A 304 3.03 -28.09 -4.42
CA ALA A 304 1.64 -27.73 -4.60
C ALA A 304 1.50 -26.50 -5.50
N GLN A 305 0.48 -26.48 -6.35
CA GLN A 305 0.10 -25.31 -7.15
C GLN A 305 -1.24 -24.78 -6.68
N ILE A 306 -1.28 -23.48 -6.38
CA ILE A 306 -2.48 -22.79 -5.91
C ILE A 306 -2.84 -21.69 -6.91
N TYR A 307 -3.99 -21.85 -7.56
CA TYR A 307 -4.53 -20.89 -8.52
C TYR A 307 -5.58 -20.05 -7.83
N LEU A 308 -5.47 -18.73 -7.95
CA LEU A 308 -6.34 -17.78 -7.28
C LEU A 308 -6.94 -16.79 -8.29
N LYS A 309 -8.24 -16.57 -8.20
CA LYS A 309 -8.95 -15.50 -8.91
C LYS A 309 -9.43 -14.46 -7.90
N PRO A 310 -8.72 -13.34 -7.71
CA PRO A 310 -9.11 -12.32 -6.73
C PRO A 310 -10.38 -11.58 -7.17
N ALA A 311 -11.20 -11.20 -6.20
CA ALA A 311 -12.30 -10.28 -6.41
C ALA A 311 -11.75 -8.85 -6.64
N ARG A 312 -12.25 -8.17 -7.69
CA ARG A 312 -11.84 -6.80 -8.02
C ARG A 312 -12.83 -5.79 -7.45
N ALA A 313 -12.33 -4.67 -6.95
CA ALA A 313 -13.17 -3.55 -6.54
C ALA A 313 -13.68 -2.75 -7.77
N ILE A 314 -14.88 -2.20 -7.67
CA ILE A 314 -15.45 -1.31 -8.68
C ILE A 314 -14.82 0.06 -8.49
N GLU A 315 -14.21 0.63 -9.54
CA GLU A 315 -13.62 1.97 -9.55
C GLU A 315 -14.37 2.92 -10.49
N PHE A 316 -15.01 2.41 -11.53
CA PHE A 316 -15.74 3.19 -12.52
C PHE A 316 -17.15 2.68 -12.66
N ILE A 317 -18.10 3.59 -12.67
CA ILE A 317 -19.53 3.30 -12.88
C ILE A 317 -19.98 4.13 -14.08
N ALA A 318 -20.39 3.46 -15.16
CA ALA A 318 -21.05 4.10 -16.30
C ALA A 318 -22.59 3.95 -16.13
N ILE A 319 -23.31 5.05 -16.25
CA ILE A 319 -24.78 5.06 -16.13
C ILE A 319 -25.34 5.77 -17.36
N ASP A 320 -26.14 5.07 -18.13
CA ASP A 320 -26.87 5.60 -19.26
C ASP A 320 -28.31 5.93 -18.87
N PHE A 321 -28.71 7.19 -19.03
CA PHE A 321 -30.08 7.62 -18.83
C PHE A 321 -30.80 7.66 -20.18
N ILE A 322 -31.76 6.77 -20.37
CA ILE A 322 -32.60 6.70 -21.58
C ILE A 322 -33.94 7.38 -21.29
N ILE A 323 -34.21 8.51 -21.96
CA ILE A 323 -35.48 9.22 -21.86
C ILE A 323 -36.43 8.62 -22.90
N THR A 324 -37.43 7.91 -22.45
CA THR A 324 -38.50 7.36 -23.30
C THR A 324 -39.66 8.34 -23.43
N LYS A 325 -40.38 8.27 -24.55
CA LYS A 325 -41.60 9.07 -24.76
C LYS A 325 -42.70 8.62 -23.79
N SER A 326 -43.57 9.56 -23.37
CA SER A 326 -44.74 9.25 -22.57
C SER A 326 -45.60 8.20 -23.27
N GLY A 327 -45.81 7.04 -22.63
CA GLY A 327 -46.59 5.93 -23.17
C GLY A 327 -45.79 4.74 -23.68
N ALA A 328 -44.45 4.77 -23.58
CA ALA A 328 -43.64 3.56 -23.80
C ALA A 328 -43.75 2.63 -22.58
N SER A 329 -44.13 1.38 -22.81
CA SER A 329 -44.03 0.33 -21.78
C SER A 329 -42.56 -0.09 -21.65
N PHE A 330 -42.08 -0.23 -20.41
CA PHE A 330 -40.81 -0.88 -20.13
C PHE A 330 -41.06 -2.38 -20.16
N GLU A 331 -40.53 -3.07 -21.16
CA GLU A 331 -40.46 -4.53 -21.15
C GLU A 331 -39.20 -4.91 -20.35
N ASP A 332 -39.35 -5.79 -19.34
CA ASP A 332 -38.27 -6.33 -18.50
C ASP A 332 -37.33 -7.24 -19.29
#